data_7ffd8e17ab65f9466d3bb11909dbcb38
#
_entry.id   7ffd8e17ab65f9466d3bb11909dbcb38
#
_cell.length_a   1.000
_cell.length_b   1.000
_cell.length_c   1.000
_cell.angle_alpha   90.00
_cell.angle_beta   90.00
_cell.angle_gamma   90.00
#
_symmetry.space_group_name_H-M   'P 1'
#
loop_
_entity.id
_entity.type
_entity.pdbx_description
1 polymer ?
#
loop_
_entity_poly.entity_id
_entity_poly.type
_entity_poly.pdbx_seq_one_letter_code
_entity_poly.pdbx_strand_id
1 'polypeptide(L)'
;MIDKGISRVWLQHYDKEVSANLSYEHISMYEILARAAERHPERTALIFNNWRVSYRKLKVLVDLAGTNLRRSGVRPGDRVAIMLPNCPQAVISYWACLRLGAVVVMTNPLYMEKEL
;
A
#
# COMPACT_ATOMS: atom_id res chain seq x y z
N MET A 1 6.36 8.67 21.82
CA MET A 1 7.43 9.42 22.52
C MET A 1 8.02 10.39 21.50
N ILE A 2 7.61 11.65 21.54
CA ILE A 2 8.03 12.68 20.57
C ILE A 2 9.33 13.26 21.10
N ASP A 3 10.35 13.14 20.29
CA ASP A 3 11.69 13.66 20.55
C ASP A 3 11.65 15.15 20.93
N LYS A 4 12.09 15.47 22.14
CA LYS A 4 12.10 16.83 22.72
C LYS A 4 13.25 17.71 22.18
N GLY A 5 13.94 17.31 21.11
CA GLY A 5 15.17 17.96 20.66
C GLY A 5 15.13 18.64 19.30
N ILE A 6 14.15 18.40 18.44
CA ILE A 6 14.12 18.99 17.11
C ILE A 6 13.16 20.17 17.08
N SER A 7 13.69 21.39 16.99
CA SER A 7 12.91 22.56 16.71
C SER A 7 12.22 22.42 15.35
N ARG A 8 10.88 22.43 15.34
CA ARG A 8 10.06 22.31 14.12
C ARG A 8 10.01 23.65 13.38
N VAL A 9 11.15 24.09 12.89
CA VAL A 9 11.33 25.41 12.25
C VAL A 9 10.40 25.62 11.04
N TRP A 10 9.96 24.54 10.40
CA TRP A 10 9.03 24.61 9.27
C TRP A 10 7.63 25.07 9.66
N LEU A 11 7.21 24.94 10.91
CA LEU A 11 5.88 25.35 11.37
C LEU A 11 5.66 26.87 11.25
N GLN A 12 6.73 27.67 11.30
CA GLN A 12 6.64 29.12 11.11
C GLN A 12 6.26 29.53 9.67
N HIS A 13 6.38 28.57 8.72
CA HIS A 13 6.03 28.77 7.31
C HIS A 13 4.66 28.15 6.96
N TYR A 14 3.96 27.57 7.93
CA TYR A 14 2.61 27.04 7.72
C TYR A 14 1.61 28.17 7.70
N ASP A 15 0.63 28.09 6.81
CA ASP A 15 -0.54 28.96 6.83
C ASP A 15 -1.31 28.74 8.14
N LYS A 16 -2.00 29.78 8.60
CA LYS A 16 -2.70 29.80 9.90
C LYS A 16 -3.76 28.70 10.03
N GLU A 17 -4.29 28.22 8.90
CA GLU A 17 -5.33 27.18 8.84
C GLU A 17 -4.76 25.76 8.78
N VAL A 18 -3.44 25.62 8.62
CA VAL A 18 -2.78 24.31 8.54
C VAL A 18 -2.41 23.83 9.94
N SER A 19 -2.97 22.70 10.34
CA SER A 19 -2.66 22.08 11.62
C SER A 19 -1.20 21.63 11.70
N ALA A 20 -0.52 21.99 12.79
CA ALA A 20 0.84 21.53 13.07
C ALA A 20 0.94 20.01 13.30
N ASN A 21 -0.15 19.37 13.68
CA ASN A 21 -0.24 17.93 13.90
C ASN A 21 -1.51 17.40 13.25
N LEU A 22 -1.39 16.26 12.57
CA LEU A 22 -2.52 15.53 12.03
C LEU A 22 -2.88 14.38 12.97
N SER A 23 -4.17 14.16 13.15
CA SER A 23 -4.69 12.98 13.85
C SER A 23 -4.95 11.90 12.80
N TYR A 24 -4.33 10.75 12.96
CA TYR A 24 -4.51 9.60 12.07
C TYR A 24 -5.33 8.52 12.77
N GLU A 25 -6.24 7.93 12.03
CA GLU A 25 -6.96 6.73 12.46
C GLU A 25 -5.99 5.55 12.56
N HIS A 26 -6.08 4.77 13.63
CA HIS A 26 -5.27 3.56 13.82
C HIS A 26 -5.90 2.38 13.05
N ILE A 27 -5.77 2.41 11.75
CA ILE A 27 -6.26 1.35 10.84
C ILE A 27 -5.12 0.81 9.99
N SER A 28 -5.28 -0.43 9.51
CA SER A 28 -4.32 -1.00 8.57
C SER A 28 -4.45 -0.36 7.19
N MET A 29 -3.36 -0.37 6.42
CA MET A 29 -3.41 0.08 5.04
C MET A 29 -4.43 -0.72 4.21
N TYR A 30 -4.54 -2.05 4.43
CA TYR A 30 -5.54 -2.86 3.75
C TYR A 30 -6.97 -2.38 4.03
N GLU A 31 -7.25 -1.93 5.24
CA GLU A 31 -8.58 -1.42 5.60
C GLU A 31 -8.96 -0.16 4.80
N ILE A 32 -8.00 0.66 4.43
CA ILE A 32 -8.23 1.81 3.55
C ILE A 32 -8.78 1.34 2.20
N LEU A 33 -8.17 0.30 1.62
CA LEU A 33 -8.66 -0.31 0.37
C LEU A 33 -10.05 -0.94 0.55
N ALA A 34 -10.26 -1.66 1.64
CA ALA A 34 -11.55 -2.30 1.93
C ALA A 34 -12.68 -1.27 2.02
N ARG A 35 -12.47 -0.21 2.80
CA ARG A 35 -13.44 0.91 2.92
C ARG A 35 -13.69 1.63 1.59
N ALA A 36 -12.65 1.83 0.77
CA ALA A 36 -12.80 2.41 -0.55
C ALA A 36 -13.66 1.52 -1.48
N ALA A 37 -13.45 0.19 -1.41
CA ALA A 37 -14.22 -0.77 -2.19
C ALA A 37 -15.70 -0.87 -1.73
N GLU A 38 -15.97 -0.65 -0.45
CA GLU A 38 -17.34 -0.59 0.09
C GLU A 38 -18.06 0.70 -0.31
N ARG A 39 -17.37 1.84 -0.18
CA ARG A 39 -17.97 3.16 -0.47
C ARG A 39 -18.14 3.43 -1.96
N HIS A 40 -17.21 2.92 -2.78
CA HIS A 40 -17.13 3.23 -4.21
C HIS A 40 -16.86 1.99 -5.07
N PRO A 41 -17.66 0.90 -4.95
CA PRO A 41 -17.35 -0.40 -5.55
C PRO A 41 -17.16 -0.35 -7.07
N GLU A 42 -17.96 0.44 -7.76
CA GLU A 42 -17.96 0.51 -9.24
C GLU A 42 -16.99 1.57 -9.79
N ARG A 43 -16.41 2.42 -8.93
CA ARG A 43 -15.41 3.39 -9.41
C ARG A 43 -14.16 2.67 -9.87
N THR A 44 -13.54 3.21 -10.91
CA THR A 44 -12.26 2.72 -11.44
C THR A 44 -11.15 2.98 -10.42
N ALA A 45 -10.50 1.92 -9.98
CA ALA A 45 -9.34 1.96 -9.07
C ALA A 45 -8.02 1.94 -9.85
N LEU A 46 -7.94 1.18 -10.95
CA LEU A 46 -6.74 1.07 -11.78
C LEU A 46 -7.11 1.21 -13.25
N ILE A 47 -6.21 1.85 -13.99
CA ILE A 47 -6.21 1.89 -15.45
C ILE A 47 -4.83 1.45 -15.92
N PHE A 48 -4.80 0.44 -16.76
CA PHE A 48 -3.57 -0.06 -17.38
C PHE A 48 -3.83 -0.39 -18.85
N ASN A 49 -3.20 0.35 -19.75
CA ASN A 49 -3.57 0.34 -21.16
C ASN A 49 -5.08 0.61 -21.30
N ASN A 50 -5.84 -0.25 -21.96
CA ASN A 50 -7.29 -0.13 -22.11
C ASN A 50 -8.10 -0.92 -21.05
N TRP A 51 -7.42 -1.51 -20.07
CA TRP A 51 -8.05 -2.28 -19.01
C TRP A 51 -8.36 -1.41 -17.79
N ARG A 52 -9.63 -1.44 -17.37
CA ARG A 52 -10.11 -0.75 -16.18
C ARG A 52 -10.51 -1.76 -15.12
N VAL A 53 -10.04 -1.55 -13.89
CA VAL A 53 -10.35 -2.40 -12.73
C VAL A 53 -11.07 -1.53 -11.71
N SER A 54 -12.29 -1.93 -11.33
CA SER A 54 -13.04 -1.26 -10.27
C SER A 54 -12.47 -1.58 -8.88
N TYR A 55 -12.80 -0.77 -7.88
CA TYR A 55 -12.41 -1.03 -6.48
C TYR A 55 -12.91 -2.38 -5.99
N ARG A 56 -14.14 -2.76 -6.31
CA ARG A 56 -14.70 -4.09 -6.01
C ARG A 56 -13.82 -5.20 -6.58
N LYS A 57 -13.49 -5.12 -7.87
CA LYS A 57 -12.67 -6.13 -8.54
C LYS A 57 -11.25 -6.17 -8.00
N LEU A 58 -10.65 -5.01 -7.73
CA LEU A 58 -9.32 -4.92 -7.13
C LEU A 58 -9.30 -5.62 -5.77
N LYS A 59 -10.28 -5.34 -4.89
CA LYS A 59 -10.37 -5.97 -3.58
C LYS A 59 -10.46 -7.50 -3.69
N VAL A 60 -11.28 -8.02 -4.59
CA VAL A 60 -11.39 -9.47 -4.81
C VAL A 60 -10.06 -10.07 -5.24
N LEU A 61 -9.36 -9.44 -6.18
CA LEU A 61 -8.05 -9.90 -6.65
C LEU A 61 -7.00 -9.87 -5.54
N VAL A 62 -7.01 -8.83 -4.73
CA VAL A 62 -6.12 -8.70 -3.56
C VAL A 62 -6.40 -9.80 -2.53
N ASP A 63 -7.68 -10.09 -2.26
CA ASP A 63 -8.07 -11.14 -1.30
C ASP A 63 -7.64 -12.52 -1.76
N LEU A 64 -7.80 -12.83 -3.05
CA LEU A 64 -7.34 -14.08 -3.66
C LEU A 64 -5.82 -14.19 -3.60
N ALA A 65 -5.11 -13.14 -4.01
CA ALA A 65 -3.64 -13.11 -3.97
C ALA A 65 -3.11 -13.29 -2.55
N GLY A 66 -3.68 -12.59 -1.57
CA GLY A 66 -3.32 -12.73 -0.16
C GLY A 66 -3.57 -14.14 0.36
N THR A 67 -4.69 -14.75 -0.02
CA THR A 67 -4.99 -16.14 0.36
C THR A 67 -3.95 -17.11 -0.21
N ASN A 68 -3.54 -16.92 -1.47
CA ASN A 68 -2.53 -17.75 -2.12
C ASN A 68 -1.14 -17.56 -1.49
N LEU A 69 -0.73 -16.31 -1.22
CA LEU A 69 0.53 -16.03 -0.52
C LEU A 69 0.57 -16.72 0.85
N ARG A 70 -0.53 -16.65 1.61
CA ARG A 70 -0.63 -17.35 2.89
C ARG A 70 -0.50 -18.86 2.77
N ARG A 71 -1.12 -19.46 1.74
CA ARG A 71 -1.00 -20.90 1.44
C ARG A 71 0.44 -21.28 1.04
N SER A 72 1.16 -20.38 0.38
CA SER A 72 2.57 -20.54 0.03
C SER A 72 3.52 -20.34 1.21
N GLY A 73 2.99 -20.03 2.40
CA GLY A 73 3.78 -19.97 3.63
C GLY A 73 4.04 -18.56 4.16
N VAL A 74 3.65 -17.50 3.46
CA VAL A 74 3.86 -16.11 3.92
C VAL A 74 3.07 -15.85 5.22
N ARG A 75 3.75 -15.30 6.21
CA ARG A 75 3.22 -14.98 7.55
C ARG A 75 3.31 -13.48 7.83
N PRO A 76 2.54 -12.95 8.79
CA PRO A 76 2.72 -11.58 9.26
C PRO A 76 4.16 -11.33 9.70
N GLY A 77 4.72 -10.19 9.28
CA GLY A 77 6.11 -9.80 9.56
C GLY A 77 7.15 -10.32 8.55
N ASP A 78 6.80 -11.28 7.69
CA ASP A 78 7.70 -11.73 6.63
C ASP A 78 7.98 -10.61 5.62
N ARG A 79 9.17 -10.60 5.07
CA ARG A 79 9.57 -9.67 4.00
C ARG A 79 9.30 -10.29 2.64
N VAL A 80 8.49 -9.62 1.83
CA VAL A 80 8.14 -10.06 0.48
C VAL A 80 8.68 -9.08 -0.54
N ALA A 81 9.67 -9.51 -1.32
CA ALA A 81 10.19 -8.69 -2.43
C ALA A 81 9.20 -8.73 -3.61
N ILE A 82 8.81 -7.56 -4.09
CA ILE A 82 7.99 -7.39 -5.29
C ILE A 82 8.89 -6.81 -6.39
N MET A 83 9.32 -7.67 -7.30
CA MET A 83 10.15 -7.31 -8.46
C MET A 83 9.27 -7.32 -9.71
N LEU A 84 8.42 -6.33 -9.85
CA LEU A 84 7.49 -6.16 -10.97
C LEU A 84 7.55 -4.74 -11.51
N PRO A 85 7.36 -4.55 -12.83
CA PRO A 85 7.19 -3.22 -13.40
C PRO A 85 5.87 -2.59 -12.92
N ASN A 86 5.62 -1.34 -13.32
CA ASN A 86 4.36 -0.65 -13.03
C ASN A 86 3.21 -1.32 -13.80
N CYS A 87 2.56 -2.29 -13.19
CA CYS A 87 1.45 -3.06 -13.74
C CYS A 87 0.42 -3.40 -12.66
N PRO A 88 -0.80 -3.80 -13.02
CA PRO A 88 -1.84 -4.15 -12.05
C PRO A 88 -1.43 -5.26 -11.09
N GLN A 89 -0.61 -6.21 -11.53
CA GLN A 89 -0.11 -7.30 -10.70
C GLN A 89 0.77 -6.78 -9.55
N ALA A 90 1.59 -5.75 -9.80
CA ALA A 90 2.39 -5.12 -8.75
C ALA A 90 1.49 -4.50 -7.66
N VAL A 91 0.43 -3.80 -8.06
CA VAL A 91 -0.55 -3.22 -7.13
C VAL A 91 -1.27 -4.31 -6.34
N ILE A 92 -1.75 -5.36 -7.02
CA ILE A 92 -2.46 -6.48 -6.37
C ILE A 92 -1.54 -7.17 -5.36
N SER A 93 -0.29 -7.46 -5.73
CA SER A 93 0.70 -8.10 -4.85
C SER A 93 1.03 -7.23 -3.63
N TYR A 94 1.20 -5.92 -3.84
CA TYR A 94 1.44 -4.97 -2.78
C TYR A 94 0.33 -5.01 -1.72
N TRP A 95 -0.92 -4.82 -2.13
CA TRP A 95 -2.06 -4.84 -1.22
C TRP A 95 -2.30 -6.22 -0.60
N ALA A 96 -1.99 -7.30 -1.32
CA ALA A 96 -2.08 -8.65 -0.79
C ALA A 96 -1.09 -8.89 0.36
N CYS A 97 0.14 -8.41 0.24
CA CYS A 97 1.14 -8.45 1.31
C CYS A 97 0.68 -7.63 2.54
N LEU A 98 0.19 -6.42 2.32
CA LEU A 98 -0.33 -5.57 3.41
C LEU A 98 -1.53 -6.21 4.12
N ARG A 99 -2.40 -6.89 3.38
CA ARG A 99 -3.52 -7.66 3.95
C ARG A 99 -3.05 -8.76 4.91
N LEU A 100 -1.91 -9.36 4.62
CA LEU A 100 -1.31 -10.40 5.48
C LEU A 100 -0.50 -9.86 6.65
N GLY A 101 -0.26 -8.55 6.71
CA GLY A 101 0.67 -7.95 7.66
C GLY A 101 2.13 -8.24 7.33
N ALA A 102 2.44 -8.59 6.07
CA ALA A 102 3.80 -8.77 5.60
C ALA A 102 4.45 -7.41 5.28
N VAL A 103 5.77 -7.37 5.31
CA VAL A 103 6.58 -6.20 4.95
C VAL A 103 6.89 -6.26 3.46
N VAL A 104 6.47 -5.24 2.72
CA VAL A 104 6.74 -5.14 1.29
C VAL A 104 8.12 -4.55 1.04
N VAL A 105 8.92 -5.23 0.23
CA VAL A 105 10.20 -4.74 -0.28
C VAL A 105 10.05 -4.51 -1.78
N MET A 106 9.90 -3.24 -2.17
CA MET A 106 9.80 -2.88 -3.60
C MET A 106 11.17 -2.97 -4.24
N THR A 107 11.30 -3.84 -5.24
CA THR A 107 12.55 -4.11 -5.94
C THR A 107 12.40 -3.71 -7.40
N ASN A 108 13.35 -2.90 -7.89
CA ASN A 108 13.31 -2.49 -9.29
C ASN A 108 13.61 -3.70 -10.19
N PRO A 109 12.73 -4.04 -11.16
CA PRO A 109 12.96 -5.17 -12.06
C PRO A 109 14.14 -4.96 -13.02
N LEU A 110 14.71 -3.77 -13.10
CA LEU A 110 15.88 -3.44 -13.89
C LEU A 110 17.21 -3.58 -13.12
N TYR A 111 17.15 -3.93 -11.83
CA TYR A 111 18.37 -4.15 -11.05
C TYR A 111 19.19 -5.31 -11.60
N MET A 112 20.50 -5.09 -11.66
CA MET A 112 21.48 -6.11 -12.01
C MET A 112 21.89 -6.91 -10.75
N GLU A 113 22.58 -8.04 -10.95
CA GLU A 113 23.01 -8.92 -9.87
C GLU A 113 23.78 -8.23 -8.73
N LYS A 114 24.50 -7.15 -9.06
CA LYS A 114 25.28 -6.37 -8.05
C LYS A 114 24.43 -5.43 -7.20
N GLU A 115 23.18 -5.21 -7.56
CA GLU A 115 22.26 -4.26 -6.89
C GLU A 115 21.20 -4.99 -6.06
N LEU A 116 21.12 -6.31 -6.17
CA LEU A 116 20.27 -7.22 -5.41
C LEU A 116 21.02 -7.84 -4.24
#